data_6e45236f87b1e71e5cbe37a7da748d52
#
_entry.id   6e45236f87b1e71e5cbe37a7da748d52
#
_cell.length_a   1.000
_cell.length_b   1.000
_cell.length_c   1.000
_cell.angle_alpha   90.00
_cell.angle_beta   90.00
_cell.angle_gamma   90.00
#
_symmetry.space_group_name_H-M   'P 1'
#
loop_
_entity.id
_entity.type
_entity.pdbx_description
1 polymer ?
#
loop_
_entity_poly.entity_id
_entity_poly.type
_entity_poly.pdbx_seq_one_letter_code
_entity_poly.pdbx_strand_id
1 'polypeptide(L)'
;MKCLITGGSSGIGKDMARTLSLLGNEVILVSKDENKLISACEEIKNSHYYVCDLSYDVEVNKLCEYLLKEKPDIVINDAGFGAFGDYSEVSLEREMEMVKVNVISLHKITKTCLKYMEGNKNAHILNVASIAGLLPGGPLLGTYYATKSYGKSYTLGIYEELRRKGCTIKISCLCPGPVNTNFNNVAGGHFSINSKTSSFVSEYAIKYMFKNKLIILPGIDVKLGSFFGKILPSKLVLKILYKVEHKKRG
;
A
#
# COMPACT_ATOMS: atom_id res chain seq x y z
N MET A 1 -0.84 15.73 14.56
CA MET A 1 -0.20 14.39 14.61
C MET A 1 0.96 14.37 13.62
N LYS A 2 1.95 13.51 13.88
CA LYS A 2 3.05 13.26 12.95
C LYS A 2 2.72 12.00 12.13
N CYS A 3 2.87 12.07 10.82
CA CYS A 3 2.51 11.00 9.89
C CYS A 3 3.72 10.63 9.03
N LEU A 4 3.98 9.35 8.81
CA LEU A 4 5.00 8.88 7.87
C LEU A 4 4.35 8.04 6.76
N ILE A 5 4.70 8.33 5.50
CA ILE A 5 4.12 7.67 4.33
C ILE A 5 5.24 7.15 3.43
N THR A 6 5.34 5.83 3.29
CA THR A 6 6.21 5.23 2.27
C THR A 6 5.55 5.32 0.89
N GLY A 7 6.32 5.53 -0.17
CA GLY A 7 5.75 5.85 -1.50
C GLY A 7 5.19 7.26 -1.60
N GLY A 8 5.53 8.16 -0.65
CA GLY A 8 4.95 9.50 -0.52
C GLY A 8 5.31 10.49 -1.63
N SER A 9 6.21 10.15 -2.55
CA SER A 9 6.65 11.05 -3.62
C SER A 9 5.72 11.10 -4.83
N SER A 10 4.75 10.18 -4.96
CA SER A 10 3.85 10.12 -6.12
C SER A 10 2.55 9.37 -5.82
N GLY A 11 1.58 9.46 -6.73
CA GLY A 11 0.37 8.66 -6.73
C GLY A 11 -0.45 8.74 -5.44
N ILE A 12 -0.92 7.58 -4.98
CA ILE A 12 -1.81 7.47 -3.81
C ILE A 12 -1.11 7.99 -2.55
N GLY A 13 0.17 7.63 -2.34
CA GLY A 13 0.95 8.06 -1.17
C GLY A 13 1.10 9.58 -1.08
N LYS A 14 1.44 10.24 -2.21
CA LYS A 14 1.54 11.70 -2.28
C LYS A 14 0.19 12.37 -1.99
N ASP A 15 -0.91 11.86 -2.53
CA ASP A 15 -2.23 12.43 -2.30
C ASP A 15 -2.73 12.15 -0.87
N MET A 16 -2.38 11.01 -0.25
CA MET A 16 -2.64 10.79 1.19
C MET A 16 -1.85 11.76 2.07
N ALA A 17 -0.58 12.03 1.72
CA ALA A 17 0.23 13.03 2.41
C ALA A 17 -0.39 14.43 2.31
N ARG A 18 -0.82 14.83 1.11
CA ARG A 18 -1.53 16.10 0.91
C ARG A 18 -2.81 16.18 1.75
N THR A 19 -3.62 15.13 1.74
CA THR A 19 -4.86 15.06 2.54
C THR A 19 -4.56 15.19 4.04
N LEU A 20 -3.56 14.49 4.57
CA LEU A 20 -3.18 14.58 5.97
C LEU A 20 -2.60 15.96 6.35
N SER A 21 -1.78 16.56 5.47
CA SER A 21 -1.27 17.92 5.66
C SER A 21 -2.40 18.96 5.72
N LEU A 22 -3.40 18.87 4.82
CA LEU A 22 -4.59 19.73 4.83
C LEU A 22 -5.43 19.59 6.11
N LEU A 23 -5.36 18.43 6.77
CA LEU A 23 -5.97 18.20 8.09
C LEU A 23 -5.10 18.70 9.27
N GLY A 24 -4.03 19.45 9.00
CA GLY A 24 -3.15 20.05 10.00
C GLY A 24 -2.09 19.11 10.59
N ASN A 25 -1.79 18.01 9.93
CA ASN A 25 -0.75 17.08 10.38
C ASN A 25 0.61 17.43 9.78
N GLU A 26 1.69 17.10 10.50
CA GLU A 26 3.05 17.04 9.96
C GLU A 26 3.21 15.73 9.19
N VAL A 27 3.80 15.77 7.98
CA VAL A 27 3.95 14.58 7.15
C VAL A 27 5.40 14.35 6.73
N ILE A 28 5.86 13.12 6.86
CA ILE A 28 7.19 12.64 6.45
C ILE A 28 7.01 11.73 5.25
N LEU A 29 7.53 12.17 4.10
CA LEU A 29 7.47 11.44 2.84
C LEU A 29 8.69 10.53 2.70
N VAL A 30 8.48 9.24 2.44
CA VAL A 30 9.59 8.28 2.25
C VAL A 30 9.53 7.72 0.83
N SER A 31 10.64 7.81 0.11
CA SER A 31 10.81 7.24 -1.24
C SER A 31 12.30 7.15 -1.57
N LYS A 32 12.64 6.44 -2.65
CA LYS A 32 14.03 6.34 -3.14
C LYS A 32 14.46 7.50 -4.05
N ASP A 33 13.51 8.20 -4.64
CA ASP A 33 13.76 9.29 -5.59
C ASP A 33 13.71 10.64 -4.86
N GLU A 34 14.90 11.16 -4.52
CA GLU A 34 15.03 12.40 -3.76
C GLU A 34 14.46 13.61 -4.51
N ASN A 35 14.67 13.70 -5.82
CA ASN A 35 14.14 14.82 -6.61
C ASN A 35 12.61 14.88 -6.57
N LYS A 36 11.94 13.72 -6.66
CA LYS A 36 10.48 13.65 -6.51
C LYS A 36 10.01 13.96 -5.09
N LEU A 37 10.80 13.61 -4.07
CA LEU A 37 10.51 13.96 -2.68
C LEU A 37 10.59 15.46 -2.45
N ILE A 38 11.64 16.13 -2.95
CA ILE A 38 11.80 17.58 -2.89
C ILE A 38 10.59 18.26 -3.53
N SER A 39 10.28 17.92 -4.80
CA SER A 39 9.12 18.48 -5.49
C SER A 39 7.80 18.22 -4.76
N ALA A 40 7.62 17.05 -4.14
CA ALA A 40 6.42 16.76 -3.36
C ALA A 40 6.34 17.63 -2.09
N CYS A 41 7.47 17.87 -1.41
CA CYS A 41 7.53 18.73 -0.22
C CYS A 41 7.29 20.22 -0.57
N GLU A 42 7.69 20.68 -1.74
CA GLU A 42 7.37 22.05 -2.21
C GLU A 42 5.85 22.25 -2.38
N GLU A 43 5.12 21.20 -2.79
CA GLU A 43 3.67 21.25 -3.01
C GLU A 43 2.85 20.99 -1.73
N ILE A 44 3.41 20.31 -0.74
CA ILE A 44 2.70 19.85 0.47
C ILE A 44 3.20 20.63 1.67
N LYS A 45 2.36 21.46 2.27
CA LYS A 45 2.70 22.22 3.49
C LYS A 45 3.00 21.28 4.66
N ASN A 46 3.85 21.75 5.59
CA ASN A 46 4.22 21.02 6.79
C ASN A 46 4.70 19.59 6.50
N SER A 47 5.56 19.45 5.49
CA SER A 47 6.12 18.19 5.05
C SER A 47 7.63 18.18 5.12
N HIS A 48 8.17 17.01 5.39
CA HIS A 48 9.59 16.67 5.35
C HIS A 48 9.78 15.39 4.54
N TYR A 49 11.00 15.06 4.19
CA TYR A 49 11.26 13.82 3.50
C TYR A 49 12.42 13.01 4.11
N TYR A 50 12.40 11.72 3.83
CA TYR A 50 13.43 10.77 4.18
C TYR A 50 13.70 9.88 2.96
N VAL A 51 14.93 9.90 2.44
CA VAL A 51 15.31 9.07 1.29
C VAL A 51 15.55 7.64 1.75
N CYS A 52 14.87 6.67 1.13
CA CYS A 52 15.03 5.26 1.44
C CYS A 52 14.60 4.39 0.25
N ASP A 53 15.49 3.54 -0.24
CA ASP A 53 15.12 2.47 -1.16
C ASP A 53 14.75 1.21 -0.36
N LEU A 54 13.46 0.91 -0.34
CA LEU A 54 12.89 -0.22 0.40
C LEU A 54 13.27 -1.61 -0.17
N SER A 55 14.00 -1.67 -1.28
CA SER A 55 14.56 -2.91 -1.81
C SER A 55 15.87 -3.33 -1.11
N TYR A 56 16.49 -2.42 -0.36
CA TYR A 56 17.71 -2.66 0.40
C TYR A 56 17.44 -2.82 1.89
N ASP A 57 17.75 -4.00 2.42
CA ASP A 57 17.47 -4.35 3.82
C ASP A 57 18.15 -3.41 4.84
N VAL A 58 19.35 -2.93 4.51
CA VAL A 58 20.11 -1.98 5.35
C VAL A 58 19.37 -0.64 5.44
N GLU A 59 18.79 -0.16 4.35
CA GLU A 59 18.05 1.11 4.35
C GLU A 59 16.73 0.97 5.09
N VAL A 60 16.04 -0.16 4.94
CA VAL A 60 14.82 -0.46 5.72
C VAL A 60 15.11 -0.50 7.22
N ASN A 61 16.27 -1.07 7.63
CA ASN A 61 16.66 -1.09 9.04
C ASN A 61 16.91 0.34 9.57
N LYS A 62 17.60 1.20 8.82
CA LYS A 62 17.79 2.62 9.17
C LYS A 62 16.45 3.36 9.27
N LEU A 63 15.51 3.09 8.35
CA LEU A 63 14.16 3.65 8.44
C LEU A 63 13.43 3.17 9.70
N CYS A 64 13.59 1.90 10.10
CA CYS A 64 13.02 1.39 11.34
C CYS A 64 13.63 2.06 12.59
N GLU A 65 14.93 2.33 12.61
CA GLU A 65 15.59 3.11 13.67
C GLU A 65 15.06 4.57 13.70
N TYR A 66 14.89 5.18 12.53
CA TYR A 66 14.29 6.50 12.40
C TYR A 66 12.85 6.53 12.94
N LEU A 67 12.04 5.52 12.65
CA LEU A 67 10.68 5.38 13.22
C LEU A 67 10.67 5.29 14.76
N LEU A 68 11.63 4.55 15.33
CA LEU A 68 11.76 4.44 16.80
C LEU A 68 12.15 5.77 17.45
N LYS A 69 12.89 6.64 16.73
CA LYS A 69 13.29 7.97 17.19
C LYS A 69 12.15 8.98 17.02
N GLU A 70 11.59 9.10 15.83
CA GLU A 70 10.58 10.10 15.47
C GLU A 70 9.18 9.79 16.00
N LYS A 71 8.87 8.51 16.20
CA LYS A 71 7.62 7.98 16.75
C LYS A 71 6.36 8.60 16.13
N PRO A 72 6.20 8.57 14.78
CA PRO A 72 5.00 9.11 14.15
C PRO A 72 3.74 8.43 14.69
N ASP A 73 2.65 9.20 14.84
CA ASP A 73 1.34 8.71 15.28
C ASP A 73 0.67 7.86 14.19
N ILE A 74 0.88 8.23 12.92
CA ILE A 74 0.28 7.56 11.76
C ILE A 74 1.41 7.06 10.86
N VAL A 75 1.36 5.79 10.48
CA VAL A 75 2.27 5.22 9.49
C VAL A 75 1.48 4.56 8.37
N ILE A 76 1.75 4.99 7.13
CA ILE A 76 1.12 4.47 5.92
C ILE A 76 2.17 3.74 5.08
N ASN A 77 2.02 2.44 4.95
CA ASN A 77 2.82 1.60 4.07
C ASN A 77 2.15 1.57 2.69
N ASP A 78 2.42 2.58 1.83
CA ASP A 78 1.89 2.67 0.47
C ASP A 78 2.89 2.21 -0.59
N ALA A 79 4.20 2.30 -0.33
CA ALA A 79 5.23 1.89 -1.27
C ALA A 79 5.01 0.46 -1.78
N GLY A 80 5.05 0.32 -3.10
CA GLY A 80 4.90 -0.97 -3.75
C GLY A 80 4.80 -0.82 -5.26
N PHE A 81 5.14 -1.89 -5.96
CA PHE A 81 5.03 -1.94 -7.41
C PHE A 81 4.60 -3.33 -7.88
N GLY A 82 4.24 -3.43 -9.16
CA GLY A 82 3.95 -4.68 -9.86
C GLY A 82 4.95 -4.91 -10.99
N ALA A 83 5.02 -6.14 -11.49
CA ALA A 83 5.68 -6.49 -12.73
C ALA A 83 4.70 -7.34 -13.54
N PHE A 84 4.40 -6.89 -14.75
CA PHE A 84 3.45 -7.52 -15.66
C PHE A 84 4.20 -8.41 -16.64
N GLY A 85 3.78 -9.64 -16.77
CA GLY A 85 4.37 -10.65 -17.63
C GLY A 85 4.02 -12.05 -17.13
N ASP A 86 4.20 -13.06 -17.99
CA ASP A 86 4.07 -14.43 -17.52
C ASP A 86 5.33 -14.90 -16.76
N TYR A 87 5.27 -16.12 -16.23
CA TYR A 87 6.33 -16.68 -15.39
C TYR A 87 7.72 -16.77 -16.07
N SER A 88 7.77 -16.71 -17.40
CA SER A 88 9.01 -16.76 -18.18
C SER A 88 9.51 -15.36 -18.60
N GLU A 89 8.69 -14.32 -18.52
CA GLU A 89 8.99 -12.97 -18.97
C GLU A 89 9.52 -12.07 -17.85
N VAL A 90 9.03 -12.27 -16.62
CA VAL A 90 9.48 -11.47 -15.47
C VAL A 90 10.70 -12.13 -14.83
N SER A 91 11.82 -11.41 -14.74
CA SER A 91 13.04 -11.96 -14.14
C SER A 91 12.89 -12.22 -12.64
N LEU A 92 13.61 -13.22 -12.13
CA LEU A 92 13.65 -13.55 -10.71
C LEU A 92 14.07 -12.34 -9.86
N GLU A 93 15.06 -11.56 -10.33
CA GLU A 93 15.56 -10.36 -9.64
C GLU A 93 14.45 -9.34 -9.46
N ARG A 94 13.62 -9.11 -10.49
CA ARG A 94 12.51 -8.17 -10.46
C ARG A 94 11.39 -8.64 -9.51
N GLU A 95 11.10 -9.94 -9.50
CA GLU A 95 10.15 -10.52 -8.56
C GLU A 95 10.65 -10.42 -7.12
N MET A 96 11.93 -10.71 -6.88
CA MET A 96 12.53 -10.60 -5.54
C MET A 96 12.60 -9.15 -5.05
N GLU A 97 12.88 -8.17 -5.94
CA GLU A 97 12.76 -6.75 -5.61
C GLU A 97 11.34 -6.41 -5.16
N MET A 98 10.33 -6.89 -5.89
CA MET A 98 8.91 -6.70 -5.53
C MET A 98 8.58 -7.31 -4.17
N VAL A 99 9.06 -8.51 -3.87
CA VAL A 99 8.88 -9.16 -2.56
C VAL A 99 9.54 -8.33 -1.44
N LYS A 100 10.75 -7.84 -1.66
CA LYS A 100 11.45 -6.98 -0.69
C LYS A 100 10.64 -5.72 -0.38
N VAL A 101 10.18 -5.01 -1.41
CA VAL A 101 9.43 -3.75 -1.25
C VAL A 101 8.03 -4.00 -0.72
N ASN A 102 7.24 -4.90 -1.34
CA ASN A 102 5.82 -5.05 -1.01
C ASN A 102 5.58 -5.90 0.26
N VAL A 103 6.54 -6.74 0.66
CA VAL A 103 6.37 -7.70 1.79
C VAL A 103 7.34 -7.41 2.92
N ILE A 104 8.66 -7.51 2.66
CA ILE A 104 9.67 -7.46 3.73
C ILE A 104 9.67 -6.09 4.40
N SER A 105 9.70 -5.00 3.61
CA SER A 105 9.70 -3.64 4.15
C SER A 105 8.40 -3.33 4.91
N LEU A 106 7.23 -3.66 4.32
CA LEU A 106 5.93 -3.49 4.97
C LEU A 106 5.88 -4.23 6.31
N HIS A 107 6.37 -5.48 6.35
CA HIS A 107 6.41 -6.28 7.58
C HIS A 107 7.28 -5.62 8.65
N LYS A 108 8.53 -5.27 8.30
CA LYS A 108 9.49 -4.64 9.23
C LYS A 108 8.97 -3.33 9.78
N ILE A 109 8.46 -2.44 8.92
CA ILE A 109 7.90 -1.14 9.31
C ILE A 109 6.70 -1.34 10.22
N THR A 110 5.72 -2.17 9.82
CA THR A 110 4.54 -2.47 10.66
C THR A 110 4.96 -3.02 12.04
N LYS A 111 5.89 -3.99 12.06
CA LYS A 111 6.36 -4.59 13.33
C LYS A 111 7.08 -3.59 14.22
N THR A 112 7.83 -2.67 13.63
CA THR A 112 8.50 -1.56 14.36
C THR A 112 7.47 -0.60 14.94
N CYS A 113 6.44 -0.23 14.18
CA CYS A 113 5.36 0.65 14.67
C CYS A 113 4.63 0.04 15.87
N LEU A 114 4.33 -1.26 15.83
CA LEU A 114 3.66 -1.94 16.94
C LEU A 114 4.44 -1.88 18.26
N LYS A 115 5.79 -1.75 18.21
CA LYS A 115 6.62 -1.65 19.43
C LYS A 115 6.49 -0.31 20.15
N TYR A 116 6.43 0.81 19.41
CA TYR A 116 6.44 2.14 20.04
C TYR A 116 5.07 2.80 20.13
N MET A 117 4.09 2.34 19.37
CA MET A 117 2.75 2.92 19.32
C MET A 117 1.85 2.47 20.46
N GLU A 118 2.25 1.46 21.24
CA GLU A 118 1.44 0.98 22.37
C GLU A 118 1.17 2.11 23.37
N GLY A 119 -0.10 2.24 23.77
CA GLY A 119 -0.56 3.33 24.65
C GLY A 119 -0.87 4.65 23.94
N ASN A 120 -0.47 4.85 22.69
CA ASN A 120 -0.85 6.03 21.92
C ASN A 120 -2.28 5.88 21.36
N LYS A 121 -3.20 6.71 21.85
CA LYS A 121 -4.62 6.71 21.43
C LYS A 121 -4.83 7.17 19.98
N ASN A 122 -3.86 7.90 19.42
CA ASN A 122 -3.89 8.41 18.05
C ASN A 122 -3.20 7.47 17.05
N ALA A 123 -2.65 6.35 17.53
CA ALA A 123 -1.89 5.43 16.70
C ALA A 123 -2.73 4.77 15.59
N HIS A 124 -2.31 5.00 14.33
CA HIS A 124 -2.90 4.36 13.17
C HIS A 124 -1.81 3.77 12.25
N ILE A 125 -2.01 2.54 11.83
CA ILE A 125 -1.22 1.90 10.77
C ILE A 125 -2.14 1.62 9.59
N LEU A 126 -1.78 2.09 8.39
CA LEU A 126 -2.49 1.79 7.16
C LEU A 126 -1.55 1.03 6.22
N ASN A 127 -1.87 -0.23 5.95
CA ASN A 127 -1.16 -1.03 4.96
C ASN A 127 -1.91 -0.98 3.62
N VAL A 128 -1.23 -0.57 2.55
CA VAL A 128 -1.83 -0.48 1.22
C VAL A 128 -1.58 -1.79 0.45
N ALA A 129 -2.63 -2.60 0.39
CA ALA A 129 -2.67 -3.80 -0.44
C ALA A 129 -3.20 -3.47 -1.86
N SER A 130 -4.19 -4.19 -2.32
CA SER A 130 -4.89 -4.02 -3.60
C SER A 130 -6.12 -4.93 -3.61
N ILE A 131 -7.06 -4.73 -4.55
CA ILE A 131 -8.05 -5.74 -4.91
C ILE A 131 -7.37 -7.08 -5.29
N ALA A 132 -6.17 -7.02 -5.86
CA ALA A 132 -5.35 -8.20 -6.14
C ALA A 132 -5.12 -9.08 -4.89
N GLY A 133 -5.01 -8.49 -3.71
CA GLY A 133 -4.89 -9.22 -2.44
C GLY A 133 -6.18 -9.85 -1.93
N LEU A 134 -7.32 -9.60 -2.58
CA LEU A 134 -8.63 -10.14 -2.23
C LEU A 134 -9.07 -11.29 -3.15
N LEU A 135 -8.34 -11.50 -4.24
CA LEU A 135 -8.63 -12.49 -5.27
C LEU A 135 -7.69 -13.71 -5.14
N PRO A 136 -8.08 -14.88 -5.67
CA PRO A 136 -7.34 -16.13 -5.45
C PRO A 136 -5.96 -16.18 -6.14
N GLY A 137 -5.67 -15.25 -7.03
CA GLY A 137 -4.41 -15.15 -7.78
C GLY A 137 -4.56 -14.20 -8.96
N GLY A 138 -3.46 -13.91 -9.68
CA GLY A 138 -3.47 -13.04 -10.85
C GLY A 138 -2.54 -13.58 -11.95
N PRO A 139 -3.07 -14.24 -12.98
CA PRO A 139 -2.26 -14.59 -14.15
C PRO A 139 -1.60 -13.33 -14.73
N LEU A 140 -0.36 -13.44 -15.20
CA LEU A 140 0.49 -12.34 -15.68
C LEU A 140 0.92 -11.33 -14.61
N LEU A 141 0.52 -11.52 -13.36
CA LEU A 141 0.85 -10.68 -12.18
C LEU A 141 0.99 -11.55 -10.91
N GLY A 142 1.42 -12.81 -11.05
CA GLY A 142 1.37 -13.82 -9.98
C GLY A 142 2.01 -13.34 -8.69
N THR A 143 3.26 -12.91 -8.75
CA THR A 143 4.03 -12.42 -7.59
C THR A 143 3.39 -11.16 -6.99
N TYR A 144 2.88 -10.23 -7.82
CA TYR A 144 2.19 -9.05 -7.32
C TYR A 144 0.95 -9.41 -6.48
N TYR A 145 0.07 -10.30 -7.00
CA TYR A 145 -1.12 -10.75 -6.26
C TYR A 145 -0.74 -11.42 -4.95
N ALA A 146 0.30 -12.26 -4.95
CA ALA A 146 0.80 -12.92 -3.75
C ALA A 146 1.30 -11.90 -2.72
N THR A 147 2.08 -10.88 -3.13
CA THR A 147 2.57 -9.84 -2.21
C THR A 147 1.44 -9.01 -1.60
N LYS A 148 0.41 -8.69 -2.39
CA LYS A 148 -0.75 -7.92 -1.90
C LYS A 148 -1.68 -8.76 -1.01
N SER A 149 -1.77 -10.07 -1.26
CA SER A 149 -2.44 -11.02 -0.35
C SER A 149 -1.72 -11.12 0.98
N TYR A 150 -0.38 -11.12 0.98
CA TYR A 150 0.42 -11.08 2.21
C TYR A 150 0.05 -9.85 3.06
N GLY A 151 0.15 -8.63 2.48
CA GLY A 151 -0.13 -7.38 3.19
C GLY A 151 -1.53 -7.36 3.82
N LYS A 152 -2.55 -7.80 3.07
CA LYS A 152 -3.91 -7.93 3.60
C LYS A 152 -3.98 -8.95 4.75
N SER A 153 -3.49 -10.16 4.55
CA SER A 153 -3.63 -11.26 5.54
C SER A 153 -2.87 -10.94 6.82
N TYR A 154 -1.68 -10.36 6.70
CA TYR A 154 -0.88 -9.89 7.84
C TYR A 154 -1.64 -8.81 8.64
N THR A 155 -2.21 -7.81 7.95
CA THR A 155 -3.00 -6.76 8.61
C THR A 155 -4.19 -7.33 9.39
N LEU A 156 -4.90 -8.31 8.81
CA LEU A 156 -6.06 -8.94 9.46
C LEU A 156 -5.66 -9.73 10.73
N GLY A 157 -4.54 -10.45 10.68
CA GLY A 157 -4.00 -11.17 11.84
C GLY A 157 -3.66 -10.21 12.98
N ILE A 158 -2.87 -9.18 12.68
CA ILE A 158 -2.47 -8.16 13.67
C ILE A 158 -3.70 -7.43 14.24
N TYR A 159 -4.69 -7.08 13.42
CA TYR A 159 -5.93 -6.46 13.92
C TYR A 159 -6.60 -7.29 15.03
N GLU A 160 -6.76 -8.60 14.82
CA GLU A 160 -7.43 -9.46 15.80
C GLU A 160 -6.57 -9.64 17.08
N GLU A 161 -5.25 -9.71 16.94
CA GLU A 161 -4.32 -9.74 18.10
C GLU A 161 -4.43 -8.44 18.93
N LEU A 162 -4.41 -7.28 18.29
CA LEU A 162 -4.58 -5.98 18.97
C LEU A 162 -5.94 -5.87 19.66
N ARG A 163 -7.01 -6.29 18.97
CA ARG A 163 -8.37 -6.29 19.53
C ARG A 163 -8.48 -7.15 20.79
N ARG A 164 -7.92 -8.38 20.77
CA ARG A 164 -7.95 -9.30 21.91
C ARG A 164 -7.15 -8.76 23.10
N LYS A 165 -6.05 -8.06 22.84
CA LYS A 165 -5.24 -7.43 23.89
C LYS A 165 -5.81 -6.13 24.42
N GLY A 166 -6.91 -5.61 23.87
CA GLY A 166 -7.44 -4.29 24.23
C GLY A 166 -6.48 -3.15 23.88
N CYS A 167 -5.58 -3.36 22.90
CA CYS A 167 -4.58 -2.38 22.51
C CYS A 167 -5.21 -1.19 21.79
N THR A 168 -4.67 0.01 22.02
CA THR A 168 -5.20 1.26 21.45
C THR A 168 -4.84 1.48 19.98
N ILE A 169 -3.82 0.78 19.47
CA ILE A 169 -3.36 0.90 18.08
C ILE A 169 -4.48 0.50 17.11
N LYS A 170 -4.74 1.35 16.13
CA LYS A 170 -5.67 1.07 15.03
C LYS A 170 -4.87 0.61 13.81
N ILE A 171 -5.33 -0.46 13.17
CA ILE A 171 -4.71 -0.95 11.93
C ILE A 171 -5.78 -1.16 10.86
N SER A 172 -5.47 -0.74 9.64
CA SER A 172 -6.36 -0.82 8.48
C SER A 172 -5.62 -1.34 7.25
N CYS A 173 -6.34 -1.97 6.35
CA CYS A 173 -5.87 -2.42 5.05
C CYS A 173 -6.63 -1.70 3.94
N LEU A 174 -5.95 -0.89 3.13
CA LEU A 174 -6.51 -0.29 1.92
C LEU A 174 -6.35 -1.27 0.76
N CYS A 175 -7.45 -1.60 0.09
CA CYS A 175 -7.47 -2.47 -1.08
C CYS A 175 -8.11 -1.74 -2.27
N PRO A 176 -7.39 -0.85 -2.97
CA PRO A 176 -7.90 -0.15 -4.13
C PRO A 176 -8.02 -1.08 -5.33
N GLY A 177 -8.92 -0.74 -6.25
CA GLY A 177 -8.92 -1.24 -7.62
C GLY A 177 -7.87 -0.52 -8.48
N PRO A 178 -8.01 -0.54 -9.83
CA PRO A 178 -7.16 0.24 -10.70
C PRO A 178 -7.25 1.74 -10.39
N VAL A 179 -6.08 2.38 -10.26
CA VAL A 179 -5.95 3.82 -9.98
C VAL A 179 -5.07 4.44 -11.05
N ASN A 180 -5.48 5.60 -11.55
CA ASN A 180 -4.70 6.36 -12.51
C ASN A 180 -3.47 6.98 -11.83
N THR A 181 -2.35 6.27 -11.92
CA THR A 181 -1.05 6.66 -11.38
C THR A 181 0.06 6.17 -12.31
N ASN A 182 1.30 6.51 -12.03
CA ASN A 182 2.45 5.99 -12.77
C ASN A 182 2.70 4.48 -12.53
N PHE A 183 1.88 3.80 -11.71
CA PHE A 183 2.01 2.37 -11.43
C PHE A 183 2.00 1.52 -12.71
N ASN A 184 1.15 1.88 -13.68
CA ASN A 184 1.02 1.15 -14.94
C ASN A 184 2.32 1.15 -15.76
N ASN A 185 3.00 2.32 -15.83
CA ASN A 185 4.28 2.44 -16.52
C ASN A 185 5.38 1.64 -15.82
N VAL A 186 5.39 1.64 -14.48
CA VAL A 186 6.36 0.86 -13.68
C VAL A 186 6.12 -0.64 -13.80
N ALA A 187 4.86 -1.07 -13.91
CA ALA A 187 4.48 -2.46 -14.06
C ALA A 187 4.67 -3.00 -15.50
N GLY A 188 4.79 -2.12 -16.50
CA GLY A 188 4.99 -2.51 -17.90
C GLY A 188 3.70 -2.98 -18.61
N GLY A 189 2.52 -2.56 -18.16
CA GLY A 189 1.23 -2.93 -18.78
C GLY A 189 0.37 -1.71 -19.11
N HIS A 190 -0.43 -1.79 -20.19
CA HIS A 190 -1.42 -0.77 -20.55
C HIS A 190 -2.76 -1.03 -19.88
N PHE A 191 -3.10 -0.25 -18.88
CA PHE A 191 -4.33 -0.42 -18.12
C PHE A 191 -5.39 0.61 -18.56
N SER A 192 -6.20 0.28 -19.56
CA SER A 192 -7.24 1.14 -20.15
C SER A 192 -8.62 1.04 -19.47
N ILE A 193 -8.71 0.55 -18.26
CA ILE A 193 -9.98 0.37 -17.55
C ILE A 193 -10.32 1.63 -16.75
N ASN A 194 -11.61 1.95 -16.57
CA ASN A 194 -12.11 3.01 -15.70
C ASN A 194 -11.40 3.05 -14.36
N SER A 195 -10.26 3.74 -14.32
CA SER A 195 -9.43 3.89 -13.14
C SER A 195 -9.91 5.09 -12.33
N LYS A 196 -9.92 4.94 -11.01
CA LYS A 196 -10.20 6.05 -10.09
C LYS A 196 -9.01 7.00 -10.04
N THR A 197 -9.25 8.26 -9.67
CA THR A 197 -8.16 9.19 -9.39
C THR A 197 -7.48 8.81 -8.07
N SER A 198 -6.19 9.09 -7.96
CA SER A 198 -5.43 8.90 -6.71
C SER A 198 -5.97 9.77 -5.57
N SER A 199 -6.44 10.98 -5.87
CA SER A 199 -7.07 11.89 -4.91
C SER A 199 -8.33 11.26 -4.29
N PHE A 200 -9.27 10.76 -5.12
CA PHE A 200 -10.47 10.08 -4.61
C PHE A 200 -10.12 8.89 -3.70
N VAL A 201 -9.17 8.06 -4.12
CA VAL A 201 -8.76 6.88 -3.33
C VAL A 201 -8.13 7.32 -2.01
N SER A 202 -7.30 8.35 -2.02
CA SER A 202 -6.61 8.89 -0.85
C SER A 202 -7.56 9.49 0.18
N GLU A 203 -8.46 10.37 -0.25
CA GLU A 203 -9.49 10.96 0.62
C GLU A 203 -10.39 9.89 1.24
N TYR A 204 -10.81 8.91 0.41
CA TYR A 204 -11.59 7.78 0.89
C TYR A 204 -10.81 6.95 1.90
N ALA A 205 -9.52 6.66 1.64
CA ALA A 205 -8.66 5.89 2.54
C ALA A 205 -8.52 6.58 3.90
N ILE A 206 -8.12 7.85 3.93
CA ILE A 206 -7.93 8.62 5.16
C ILE A 206 -9.23 8.74 5.96
N LYS A 207 -10.35 9.07 5.29
CA LYS A 207 -11.68 9.13 5.92
C LYS A 207 -12.06 7.83 6.64
N TYR A 208 -11.83 6.67 6.00
CA TYR A 208 -12.23 5.39 6.57
C TYR A 208 -11.19 4.80 7.52
N MET A 209 -9.91 5.17 7.39
CA MET A 209 -8.88 4.89 8.38
C MET A 209 -9.24 5.52 9.73
N PHE A 210 -9.58 6.81 9.76
CA PHE A 210 -10.04 7.49 10.98
C PHE A 210 -11.37 6.96 11.53
N LYS A 211 -12.17 6.26 10.72
CA LYS A 211 -13.35 5.51 11.17
C LYS A 211 -13.02 4.09 11.64
N ASN A 212 -11.74 3.75 11.77
CA ASN A 212 -11.24 2.44 12.21
C ASN A 212 -11.75 1.27 11.33
N LYS A 213 -11.98 1.52 10.03
CA LYS A 213 -12.43 0.47 9.13
C LYS A 213 -11.28 -0.47 8.80
N LEU A 214 -11.42 -1.76 9.11
CA LEU A 214 -10.38 -2.76 8.93
C LEU A 214 -9.99 -2.94 7.44
N ILE A 215 -10.95 -3.17 6.56
CA ILE A 215 -10.72 -3.28 5.11
C ILE A 215 -11.39 -2.09 4.43
N ILE A 216 -10.60 -1.27 3.74
CA ILE A 216 -11.05 -0.08 3.04
C ILE A 216 -11.08 -0.39 1.54
N LEU A 217 -12.28 -0.35 0.93
CA LEU A 217 -12.53 -0.64 -0.48
C LEU A 217 -13.08 0.61 -1.17
N PRO A 218 -12.24 1.40 -1.87
CA PRO A 218 -12.70 2.60 -2.57
C PRO A 218 -13.52 2.24 -3.82
N GLY A 219 -14.84 2.41 -3.72
CA GLY A 219 -15.78 2.21 -4.81
C GLY A 219 -16.60 0.92 -4.75
N ILE A 220 -17.76 0.95 -5.43
CA ILE A 220 -18.73 -0.15 -5.46
C ILE A 220 -18.22 -1.30 -6.33
N ASP A 221 -17.57 -0.99 -7.43
CA ASP A 221 -16.93 -1.93 -8.36
C ASP A 221 -15.89 -2.83 -7.66
N VAL A 222 -15.05 -2.24 -6.80
CA VAL A 222 -14.06 -2.98 -5.99
C VAL A 222 -14.75 -3.90 -4.98
N LYS A 223 -15.83 -3.43 -4.36
CA LYS A 223 -16.63 -4.24 -3.41
C LYS A 223 -17.27 -5.44 -4.10
N LEU A 224 -17.88 -5.23 -5.26
CA LEU A 224 -18.50 -6.30 -6.04
C LEU A 224 -17.46 -7.30 -6.55
N GLY A 225 -16.34 -6.83 -7.11
CA GLY A 225 -15.24 -7.69 -7.56
C GLY A 225 -14.66 -8.54 -6.43
N SER A 226 -14.48 -7.96 -5.25
CA SER A 226 -14.04 -8.69 -4.05
C SER A 226 -15.07 -9.72 -3.57
N PHE A 227 -16.35 -9.42 -3.64
CA PHE A 227 -17.42 -10.33 -3.25
C PHE A 227 -17.48 -11.54 -4.18
N PHE A 228 -17.55 -11.32 -5.49
CA PHE A 228 -17.58 -12.40 -6.48
C PHE A 228 -16.30 -13.25 -6.46
N GLY A 229 -15.16 -12.62 -6.28
CA GLY A 229 -13.87 -13.33 -6.17
C GLY A 229 -13.79 -14.31 -4.98
N LYS A 230 -14.61 -14.13 -3.95
CA LYS A 230 -14.70 -15.03 -2.79
C LYS A 230 -15.68 -16.18 -2.97
N ILE A 231 -16.73 -15.97 -3.75
CA ILE A 231 -17.83 -16.95 -3.89
C ILE A 231 -17.61 -17.89 -5.07
N LEU A 232 -17.03 -17.37 -6.16
CA LEU A 232 -16.80 -18.17 -7.36
C LEU A 232 -15.64 -19.15 -7.17
N PRO A 233 -15.70 -20.35 -7.78
CA PRO A 233 -14.57 -21.29 -7.78
C PRO A 233 -13.30 -20.63 -8.32
N SER A 234 -12.17 -20.83 -7.64
CA SER A 234 -10.89 -20.19 -8.00
C SER A 234 -10.49 -20.41 -9.46
N LYS A 235 -10.69 -21.63 -10.01
CA LYS A 235 -10.40 -21.93 -11.41
C LYS A 235 -11.19 -21.04 -12.40
N LEU A 236 -12.44 -20.71 -12.06
CA LEU A 236 -13.26 -19.81 -12.90
C LEU A 236 -12.77 -18.37 -12.79
N VAL A 237 -12.50 -17.90 -11.59
CA VAL A 237 -11.95 -16.55 -11.35
C VAL A 237 -10.64 -16.37 -12.10
N LEU A 238 -9.72 -17.33 -12.03
CA LEU A 238 -8.42 -17.28 -12.73
C LEU A 238 -8.58 -17.21 -14.25
N LYS A 239 -9.54 -17.97 -14.84
CA LYS A 239 -9.84 -17.88 -16.28
C LYS A 239 -10.37 -16.50 -16.69
N ILE A 240 -11.23 -15.89 -15.86
CA ILE A 240 -11.75 -14.54 -16.10
C ILE A 240 -10.61 -13.51 -15.99
N LEU A 241 -9.81 -13.59 -14.92
CA LEU A 241 -8.68 -12.70 -14.69
C LEU A 241 -7.64 -12.79 -15.80
N TYR A 242 -7.33 -14.00 -16.29
CA TYR A 242 -6.42 -14.16 -17.42
C TYR A 242 -6.90 -13.37 -18.66
N LYS A 243 -8.18 -13.46 -18.99
CA LYS A 243 -8.75 -12.71 -20.13
C LYS A 243 -8.69 -11.20 -19.91
N VAL A 244 -8.92 -10.74 -18.67
CA VAL A 244 -8.86 -9.32 -18.32
C VAL A 244 -7.43 -8.80 -18.36
N GLU A 245 -6.49 -9.53 -17.75
CA GLU A 245 -5.08 -9.13 -17.71
C GLU A 245 -4.43 -9.23 -19.10
N HIS A 246 -4.75 -10.26 -19.88
CA HIS A 246 -4.20 -10.42 -21.24
C HIS A 246 -4.56 -9.25 -22.18
N LYS A 247 -5.72 -8.63 -22.01
CA LYS A 247 -6.09 -7.42 -22.77
C LYS A 247 -5.20 -6.20 -22.47
N LYS A 248 -4.38 -6.25 -21.41
CA LYS A 248 -3.46 -5.19 -21.01
C LYS A 248 -2.08 -5.32 -21.68
N ARG A 249 -1.86 -6.37 -22.46
CA ARG A 249 -0.61 -6.57 -23.25
C ARG A 249 -0.49 -5.64 -24.46
N GLY A 250 -1.54 -4.88 -24.81
CA GLY A 250 -1.58 -4.01 -25.99
C GLY A 250 -2.31 -4.64 -27.14
#